data_f6cdb2ef4057426bd8fc393d3d93ba50
#
_entry.id   f6cdb2ef4057426bd8fc393d3d93ba50
#
_cell.length_a   1.000
_cell.length_b   1.000
_cell.length_c   1.000
_cell.angle_alpha   90.00
_cell.angle_beta   90.00
_cell.angle_gamma   90.00
#
_symmetry.space_group_name_H-M   'P 1'
#
loop_
_entity.id
_entity.type
_entity.pdbx_description
1 polymer ?
#
loop_
_entity_poly.entity_id
_entity_poly.type
_entity_poly.pdbx_seq_one_letter_code
_entity_poly.pdbx_strand_id
1 'polypeptide(L)'
;LVYDPDILLLDEPLANLDAKLRRYMRAEIRRIQKATNITTIFVTHDQEEAMAVGDRLAVLRKGIVEQIGTSDELYNVPKNAFVANFIGKMNFFSSKAGKSGDVIECKVANDGPVLFIGKDRAHTEVNAHDDVLVGGRPEHLFVTKEKSEKTIPGKVHIIQHLGSFIRYEVDVDKAISPVTLEIDMDSLQK
;
A
#
# COMPACT_ATOMS: atom_id res chain seq x y z
N LEU A 1 28.93 9.15 -16.95
CA LEU A 1 28.81 10.59 -16.68
C LEU A 1 30.07 11.26 -17.24
N VAL A 2 29.89 12.26 -18.10
CA VAL A 2 31.01 12.99 -18.72
C VAL A 2 31.64 13.98 -17.74
N TYR A 3 30.81 14.50 -16.83
CA TYR A 3 31.23 15.36 -15.73
C TYR A 3 31.00 14.58 -14.42
N ASP A 4 31.76 14.88 -13.40
CA ASP A 4 31.65 14.30 -12.06
C ASP A 4 30.82 15.26 -11.17
N PRO A 5 29.48 15.24 -11.29
CA PRO A 5 28.64 16.18 -10.57
C PRO A 5 28.43 15.74 -9.12
N ASP A 6 28.25 16.69 -8.22
CA ASP A 6 27.89 16.42 -6.82
C ASP A 6 26.45 15.87 -6.68
N ILE A 7 25.55 16.29 -7.57
CA ILE A 7 24.13 15.91 -7.56
C ILE A 7 23.66 15.58 -8.98
N LEU A 8 22.96 14.46 -9.12
CA LEU A 8 22.28 14.04 -10.35
C LEU A 8 20.77 14.22 -10.21
N LEU A 9 20.17 14.97 -11.13
CA LEU A 9 18.73 15.15 -11.20
C LEU A 9 18.15 14.38 -12.38
N LEU A 10 17.19 13.50 -12.11
CA LEU A 10 16.50 12.68 -13.10
C LEU A 10 14.99 12.96 -12.99
N ASP A 11 14.44 13.58 -14.03
CA ASP A 11 13.02 13.89 -14.10
C ASP A 11 12.32 12.94 -15.09
N GLU A 12 11.49 12.05 -14.60
CA GLU A 12 10.79 11.00 -15.33
C GLU A 12 11.64 10.24 -16.37
N PRO A 13 12.86 9.76 -16.01
CA PRO A 13 13.81 9.28 -17.00
C PRO A 13 13.39 7.98 -17.71
N LEU A 14 12.40 7.28 -17.22
CA LEU A 14 11.94 5.98 -17.73
C LEU A 14 10.54 6.04 -18.37
N ALA A 15 9.91 7.21 -18.44
CA ALA A 15 8.51 7.35 -18.86
C ALA A 15 8.22 6.79 -20.27
N ASN A 16 9.18 6.89 -21.20
CA ASN A 16 9.00 6.50 -22.60
C ASN A 16 9.52 5.10 -22.94
N LEU A 17 9.80 4.25 -21.93
CA LEU A 17 10.32 2.91 -22.13
C LEU A 17 9.23 1.84 -21.99
N ASP A 18 9.37 0.75 -22.75
CA ASP A 18 8.55 -0.44 -22.56
C ASP A 18 8.82 -1.11 -21.19
N ALA A 19 7.93 -1.96 -20.73
CA ALA A 19 7.99 -2.56 -19.40
C ALA A 19 9.26 -3.39 -19.14
N LYS A 20 9.79 -4.09 -20.17
CA LYS A 20 10.99 -4.91 -20.05
C LYS A 20 12.24 -4.03 -19.93
N LEU A 21 12.36 -3.04 -20.79
CA LEU A 21 13.47 -2.09 -20.80
C LEU A 21 13.44 -1.23 -19.53
N ARG A 22 12.26 -0.79 -19.09
CA ARG A 22 12.08 -0.04 -17.84
C ARG A 22 12.61 -0.80 -16.63
N ARG A 23 12.27 -2.10 -16.50
CA ARG A 23 12.78 -2.96 -15.43
C ARG A 23 14.29 -3.09 -15.46
N TYR A 24 14.88 -3.28 -16.63
CA TYR A 24 16.32 -3.33 -16.80
C TYR A 24 16.99 -2.01 -16.41
N MET A 25 16.45 -0.88 -16.88
CA MET A 25 17.00 0.44 -16.61
C MET A 25 16.90 0.85 -15.14
N ARG A 26 15.84 0.47 -14.43
CA ARG A 26 15.76 0.65 -12.95
C ARG A 26 16.96 0.02 -12.24
N ALA A 27 17.25 -1.23 -12.55
CA ALA A 27 18.38 -1.94 -11.96
C ALA A 27 19.71 -1.30 -12.33
N GLU A 28 19.87 -0.84 -13.56
CA GLU A 28 21.09 -0.22 -14.04
C GLU A 28 21.33 1.16 -13.41
N ILE A 29 20.31 2.00 -13.30
CA ILE A 29 20.38 3.29 -12.60
C ILE A 29 20.80 3.07 -11.14
N ARG A 30 20.16 2.09 -10.46
CA ARG A 30 20.51 1.76 -9.08
C ARG A 30 21.95 1.30 -8.96
N ARG A 31 22.44 0.45 -9.89
CA ARG A 31 23.81 -0.04 -9.92
C ARG A 31 24.82 1.10 -10.09
N ILE A 32 24.55 2.00 -11.04
CA ILE A 32 25.43 3.17 -11.29
C ILE A 32 25.47 4.07 -10.07
N GLN A 33 24.31 4.41 -9.50
CA GLN A 33 24.23 5.25 -8.31
C GLN A 33 25.03 4.66 -7.13
N LYS A 34 24.91 3.36 -6.90
CA LYS A 34 25.69 2.69 -5.82
C LYS A 34 27.19 2.64 -6.14
N ALA A 35 27.57 2.47 -7.41
CA ALA A 35 28.97 2.42 -7.80
C ALA A 35 29.67 3.79 -7.74
N THR A 36 28.94 4.86 -8.06
CA THR A 36 29.48 6.23 -8.08
C THR A 36 29.24 6.97 -6.78
N ASN A 37 28.34 6.50 -5.92
CA ASN A 37 27.91 7.15 -4.68
C ASN A 37 27.42 8.61 -4.87
N ILE A 38 26.96 8.96 -6.08
CA ILE A 38 26.44 10.30 -6.38
C ILE A 38 25.08 10.48 -5.72
N THR A 39 24.89 11.63 -5.07
CA THR A 39 23.57 12.02 -4.58
C THR A 39 22.61 12.19 -5.76
N THR A 40 21.52 11.42 -5.79
CA THR A 40 20.60 11.43 -6.93
C THR A 40 19.20 11.79 -6.46
N ILE A 41 18.57 12.75 -7.13
CA ILE A 41 17.13 13.04 -6.99
C ILE A 41 16.45 12.46 -8.23
N PHE A 42 15.55 11.51 -7.98
CA PHE A 42 14.81 10.80 -9.02
C PHE A 42 13.32 11.14 -8.89
N VAL A 43 12.76 11.81 -9.89
CA VAL A 43 11.33 12.16 -9.93
C VAL A 43 10.60 11.20 -10.85
N THR A 44 9.53 10.61 -10.36
CA THR A 44 8.66 9.72 -11.13
C THR A 44 7.24 9.72 -10.55
N HIS A 45 6.25 9.41 -11.38
CA HIS A 45 4.89 9.11 -10.95
C HIS A 45 4.65 7.59 -10.82
N ASP A 46 5.62 6.75 -11.19
CA ASP A 46 5.56 5.30 -11.07
C ASP A 46 6.09 4.86 -9.70
N GLN A 47 5.20 4.29 -8.88
CA GLN A 47 5.50 3.83 -7.53
C GLN A 47 6.55 2.71 -7.52
N GLU A 48 6.47 1.78 -8.48
CA GLU A 48 7.44 0.68 -8.59
C GLU A 48 8.84 1.19 -8.90
N GLU A 49 8.95 2.26 -9.71
CA GLU A 49 10.23 2.91 -9.99
C GLU A 49 10.80 3.53 -8.71
N ALA A 50 9.99 4.35 -8.03
CA ALA A 50 10.41 5.01 -6.80
C ALA A 50 10.87 3.99 -5.76
N MET A 51 10.07 2.94 -5.51
CA MET A 51 10.39 1.90 -4.53
C MET A 51 11.61 1.06 -4.88
N ALA A 52 11.87 0.83 -6.18
CA ALA A 52 12.99 0.02 -6.63
C ALA A 52 14.33 0.78 -6.64
N VAL A 53 14.30 2.09 -6.90
CA VAL A 53 15.51 2.90 -7.11
C VAL A 53 15.90 3.71 -5.87
N GLY A 54 14.92 4.24 -5.12
CA GLY A 54 15.16 5.16 -4.01
C GLY A 54 15.69 4.49 -2.73
N ASP A 55 16.65 5.11 -2.06
CA ASP A 55 16.99 4.79 -0.65
C ASP A 55 15.96 5.39 0.30
N ARG A 56 15.46 6.58 -0.03
CA ARG A 56 14.37 7.27 0.64
C ARG A 56 13.43 7.86 -0.39
N LEU A 57 12.16 7.81 -0.11
CA LEU A 57 11.09 8.33 -0.96
C LEU A 57 10.39 9.49 -0.27
N ALA A 58 10.00 10.48 -1.06
CA ALA A 58 9.12 11.56 -0.62
C ALA A 58 7.81 11.47 -1.43
N VAL A 59 6.69 11.26 -0.73
CA VAL A 59 5.36 11.29 -1.36
C VAL A 59 4.84 12.72 -1.31
N LEU A 60 4.55 13.27 -2.50
CA LEU A 60 4.04 14.62 -2.66
C LEU A 60 2.56 14.60 -3.08
N ARG A 61 1.78 15.49 -2.51
CA ARG A 61 0.39 15.73 -2.89
C ARG A 61 0.13 17.22 -3.00
N LYS A 62 -0.24 17.71 -4.18
CA LYS A 62 -0.51 19.12 -4.42
C LYS A 62 0.60 20.07 -3.93
N GLY A 63 1.87 19.67 -4.16
CA GLY A 63 3.04 20.47 -3.77
C GLY A 63 3.44 20.35 -2.29
N ILE A 64 2.72 19.57 -1.49
CA ILE A 64 3.01 19.34 -0.07
C ILE A 64 3.60 17.94 0.10
N VAL A 65 4.64 17.83 0.93
CA VAL A 65 5.22 16.54 1.29
C VAL A 65 4.34 15.88 2.35
N GLU A 66 3.72 14.75 2.00
CA GLU A 66 2.86 13.95 2.89
C GLU A 66 3.68 13.08 3.83
N GLN A 67 4.69 12.38 3.29
CA GLN A 67 5.59 11.52 4.06
C GLN A 67 6.93 11.36 3.35
N ILE A 68 7.99 11.23 4.15
CA ILE A 68 9.33 10.84 3.70
C ILE A 68 9.76 9.64 4.51
N GLY A 69 10.28 8.60 3.83
CA GLY A 69 10.78 7.39 4.48
C GLY A 69 11.39 6.42 3.49
N THR A 70 11.77 5.25 3.97
CA THR A 70 12.15 4.11 3.14
C THR A 70 10.92 3.51 2.46
N SER A 71 11.11 2.66 1.45
CA SER A 71 10.01 1.93 0.81
C SER A 71 9.21 1.11 1.82
N ASP A 72 9.89 0.46 2.75
CA ASP A 72 9.27 -0.34 3.81
C ASP A 72 8.41 0.51 4.76
N GLU A 73 8.92 1.65 5.21
CA GLU A 73 8.18 2.57 6.08
C GLU A 73 6.91 3.12 5.39
N LEU A 74 7.01 3.52 4.10
CA LEU A 74 5.86 4.04 3.37
C LEU A 74 4.80 2.99 3.10
N TYR A 75 5.21 1.73 2.89
CA TYR A 75 4.31 0.62 2.62
C TYR A 75 3.64 0.07 3.87
N ASN A 76 4.42 -0.17 4.93
CA ASN A 76 3.96 -0.82 6.15
C ASN A 76 3.44 0.14 7.22
N VAL A 77 3.95 1.39 7.25
CA VAL A 77 3.59 2.42 8.23
C VAL A 77 3.27 3.75 7.52
N PRO A 78 2.29 3.75 6.59
CA PRO A 78 1.90 4.97 5.88
C PRO A 78 1.27 5.96 6.85
N LYS A 79 1.65 7.24 6.78
CA LYS A 79 1.21 8.31 7.69
C LYS A 79 -0.30 8.61 7.62
N ASN A 80 -0.92 8.32 6.49
CA ASN A 80 -2.35 8.54 6.28
C ASN A 80 -2.90 7.67 5.15
N ALA A 81 -4.22 7.67 4.98
CA ALA A 81 -4.91 6.88 3.97
C ALA A 81 -4.49 7.23 2.52
N PHE A 82 -4.08 8.49 2.27
CA PHE A 82 -3.59 8.88 0.95
C PHE A 82 -2.26 8.17 0.64
N VAL A 83 -1.27 8.25 1.53
CA VAL A 83 0.01 7.56 1.34
C VAL A 83 -0.19 6.06 1.25
N ALA A 84 -1.04 5.48 2.10
CA ALA A 84 -1.38 4.07 2.09
C ALA A 84 -1.87 3.59 0.72
N ASN A 85 -2.80 4.34 0.10
CA ASN A 85 -3.36 3.99 -1.20
C ASN A 85 -2.49 4.45 -2.38
N PHE A 86 -1.59 5.40 -2.17
CA PHE A 86 -0.66 5.87 -3.19
C PHE A 86 0.52 4.91 -3.36
N ILE A 87 1.06 4.33 -2.29
CA ILE A 87 2.22 3.41 -2.32
C ILE A 87 1.80 1.94 -2.54
N GLY A 88 0.63 1.70 -3.06
CA GLY A 88 0.08 0.39 -3.34
C GLY A 88 -1.40 0.34 -3.01
N LYS A 89 -2.06 -0.72 -3.40
CA LYS A 89 -3.49 -0.87 -3.12
C LYS A 89 -3.75 -1.05 -1.62
N MET A 90 -4.83 -0.44 -1.15
CA MET A 90 -5.28 -0.55 0.23
C MET A 90 -6.79 -0.74 0.28
N ASN A 91 -7.23 -1.79 0.93
CA ASN A 91 -8.63 -1.96 1.29
C ASN A 91 -8.93 -1.17 2.56
N PHE A 92 -10.06 -0.50 2.61
CA PHE A 92 -10.49 0.25 3.78
C PHE A 92 -11.80 -0.31 4.33
N PHE A 93 -11.84 -0.52 5.63
CA PHE A 93 -13.02 -1.01 6.36
C PHE A 93 -13.52 0.07 7.31
N SER A 94 -14.79 0.41 7.19
CA SER A 94 -15.47 1.28 8.14
C SER A 94 -15.67 0.52 9.45
N SER A 95 -15.17 1.06 10.53
CA SER A 95 -15.14 0.38 11.83
C SER A 95 -15.45 1.34 12.95
N LYS A 96 -15.97 0.82 14.07
CA LYS A 96 -16.06 1.53 15.34
C LYS A 96 -14.99 1.05 16.29
N ALA A 97 -14.25 2.00 16.86
CA ALA A 97 -13.30 1.71 17.91
C ALA A 97 -14.01 1.28 19.20
N GLY A 98 -13.54 0.19 19.79
CA GLY A 98 -13.95 -0.30 21.09
C GLY A 98 -12.98 0.15 22.18
N LYS A 99 -12.67 -0.76 23.12
CA LYS A 99 -11.69 -0.48 24.17
C LYS A 99 -10.31 -0.23 23.58
N SER A 100 -9.66 0.83 24.05
CA SER A 100 -8.28 1.18 23.68
C SER A 100 -7.37 0.91 24.88
N GLY A 101 -6.38 0.06 24.66
CA GLY A 101 -5.26 -0.21 25.56
C GLY A 101 -3.98 -0.20 24.71
N ASP A 102 -3.18 -1.25 24.79
CA ASP A 102 -2.07 -1.50 23.86
C ASP A 102 -2.57 -1.96 22.47
N VAL A 103 -3.81 -2.44 22.43
CA VAL A 103 -4.52 -2.88 21.22
C VAL A 103 -5.88 -2.19 21.15
N ILE A 104 -6.21 -1.65 20.00
CA ILE A 104 -7.49 -1.04 19.69
C ILE A 104 -8.39 -2.11 19.06
N GLU A 105 -9.53 -2.37 19.68
CA GLU A 105 -10.57 -3.21 19.09
C GLU A 105 -11.34 -2.38 18.06
N CYS A 106 -11.38 -2.84 16.80
CA CYS A 106 -12.10 -2.18 15.72
C CYS A 106 -13.19 -3.10 15.19
N LYS A 107 -14.44 -2.82 15.52
CA LYS A 107 -15.59 -3.59 15.05
C LYS A 107 -15.98 -3.11 13.65
N VAL A 108 -15.86 -3.99 12.67
CA VAL A 108 -16.20 -3.70 11.26
C VAL A 108 -17.72 -3.69 11.13
N ALA A 109 -18.29 -2.55 10.72
CA ALA A 109 -19.73 -2.32 10.65
C ALA A 109 -20.47 -2.73 11.97
N ASN A 110 -21.77 -2.95 11.91
CA ASN A 110 -22.56 -3.27 13.10
C ASN A 110 -22.42 -4.74 13.55
N ASP A 111 -22.27 -5.67 12.60
CA ASP A 111 -22.28 -7.13 12.84
C ASP A 111 -21.07 -7.85 12.24
N GLY A 112 -20.06 -7.11 11.79
CA GLY A 112 -18.83 -7.66 11.20
C GLY A 112 -17.82 -8.13 12.26
N PRO A 113 -16.69 -8.66 11.81
CA PRO A 113 -15.62 -9.12 12.68
C PRO A 113 -15.00 -7.98 13.49
N VAL A 114 -14.42 -8.35 14.63
CA VAL A 114 -13.57 -7.44 15.41
C VAL A 114 -12.14 -7.61 14.96
N LEU A 115 -11.55 -6.52 14.50
CA LEU A 115 -10.13 -6.44 14.16
C LEU A 115 -9.36 -5.88 15.35
N PHE A 116 -8.17 -6.42 15.59
CA PHE A 116 -7.30 -6.00 16.68
C PHE A 116 -6.09 -5.28 16.10
N ILE A 117 -5.99 -3.98 16.33
CA ILE A 117 -4.97 -3.10 15.76
C ILE A 117 -4.05 -2.63 16.89
N GLY A 118 -2.75 -2.85 16.75
CA GLY A 118 -1.78 -2.30 17.69
C GLY A 118 -1.86 -0.78 17.75
N LYS A 119 -1.75 -0.21 18.94
CA LYS A 119 -1.84 1.24 19.14
C LYS A 119 -0.73 2.00 18.39
N ASP A 120 0.41 1.37 18.16
CA ASP A 120 1.51 1.86 17.36
C ASP A 120 1.17 2.04 15.87
N ARG A 121 0.09 1.41 15.41
CA ARG A 121 -0.46 1.53 14.05
C ARG A 121 -1.53 2.61 13.90
N ALA A 122 -1.97 3.22 15.00
CA ALA A 122 -2.93 4.33 14.97
C ALA A 122 -2.22 5.65 14.65
N HIS A 123 -2.69 6.38 13.67
CA HIS A 123 -2.09 7.64 13.22
C HIS A 123 -2.60 8.87 13.99
N THR A 124 -3.62 8.68 14.81
CA THR A 124 -4.22 9.68 15.70
C THR A 124 -4.59 9.02 17.01
N GLU A 125 -4.85 9.83 18.02
CA GLU A 125 -5.47 9.33 19.24
C GLU A 125 -6.87 8.80 18.90
N VAL A 126 -7.15 7.55 19.33
CA VAL A 126 -8.41 6.86 19.07
C VAL A 126 -9.08 6.59 20.40
N ASN A 127 -10.30 7.10 20.54
CA ASN A 127 -11.15 6.89 21.70
C ASN A 127 -12.21 5.81 21.44
N ALA A 128 -12.74 5.24 22.51
CA ALA A 128 -13.86 4.30 22.39
C ALA A 128 -15.07 4.98 21.70
N HIS A 129 -15.67 4.25 20.76
CA HIS A 129 -16.81 4.67 19.93
C HIS A 129 -16.46 5.62 18.76
N ASP A 130 -15.20 5.99 18.55
CA ASP A 130 -14.80 6.74 17.38
C ASP A 130 -15.07 5.94 16.10
N ASP A 131 -15.52 6.62 15.04
CA ASP A 131 -15.58 6.06 13.70
C ASP A 131 -14.18 6.10 13.09
N VAL A 132 -13.65 4.93 12.73
CA VAL A 132 -12.30 4.76 12.23
C VAL A 132 -12.29 4.00 10.90
N LEU A 133 -11.28 4.26 10.07
CA LEU A 133 -10.98 3.47 8.89
C LEU A 133 -9.81 2.55 9.18
N VAL A 134 -10.03 1.25 9.05
CA VAL A 134 -8.97 0.25 9.16
C VAL A 134 -8.49 -0.12 7.76
N GLY A 135 -7.20 0.02 7.50
CA GLY A 135 -6.57 -0.34 6.24
C GLY A 135 -6.03 -1.77 6.26
N GLY A 136 -6.25 -2.51 5.17
CA GLY A 136 -5.66 -3.83 4.96
C GLY A 136 -5.12 -3.99 3.54
N ARG A 137 -3.89 -4.50 3.38
CA ARG A 137 -3.32 -4.78 2.06
C ARG A 137 -4.04 -5.96 1.39
N PRO A 138 -4.17 -5.97 0.05
CA PRO A 138 -4.82 -7.07 -0.67
C PRO A 138 -4.27 -8.46 -0.33
N GLU A 139 -2.95 -8.57 -0.17
CA GLU A 139 -2.25 -9.81 0.15
C GLU A 139 -2.41 -10.29 1.61
N HIS A 140 -2.98 -9.46 2.47
CA HIS A 140 -3.30 -9.82 3.87
C HIS A 140 -4.72 -10.32 4.05
N LEU A 141 -5.49 -10.36 2.98
CA LEU A 141 -6.87 -10.83 2.95
C LEU A 141 -6.96 -12.12 2.16
N PHE A 142 -7.98 -12.93 2.42
CA PHE A 142 -8.24 -14.13 1.64
C PHE A 142 -9.74 -14.35 1.44
N VAL A 143 -10.08 -15.01 0.35
CA VAL A 143 -11.45 -15.42 0.03
C VAL A 143 -11.67 -16.84 0.52
N THR A 144 -12.76 -17.08 1.26
CA THR A 144 -13.16 -18.40 1.73
C THR A 144 -14.65 -18.63 1.51
N LYS A 145 -15.04 -19.90 1.38
CA LYS A 145 -16.45 -20.31 1.38
C LYS A 145 -16.97 -20.59 2.79
N GLU A 146 -16.09 -20.68 3.76
CA GLU A 146 -16.43 -20.97 5.15
C GLU A 146 -16.88 -19.71 5.87
N LYS A 147 -18.06 -19.77 6.48
CA LYS A 147 -18.58 -18.70 7.32
C LYS A 147 -18.04 -18.85 8.74
N SER A 148 -17.46 -17.79 9.28
CA SER A 148 -17.00 -17.70 10.67
C SER A 148 -17.21 -16.29 11.22
N GLU A 149 -16.98 -16.10 12.51
CA GLU A 149 -17.03 -14.77 13.15
C GLU A 149 -15.95 -13.80 12.61
N LYS A 150 -14.93 -14.33 11.92
CA LYS A 150 -13.84 -13.57 11.33
C LYS A 150 -14.03 -13.27 9.84
N THR A 151 -15.15 -13.69 9.25
CA THR A 151 -15.43 -13.49 7.82
C THR A 151 -16.43 -12.39 7.59
N ILE A 152 -16.21 -11.67 6.49
CA ILE A 152 -17.12 -10.64 5.97
C ILE A 152 -17.84 -11.24 4.76
N PRO A 153 -19.18 -11.22 4.71
CA PRO A 153 -19.89 -11.68 3.51
C PRO A 153 -19.64 -10.75 2.34
N GLY A 154 -19.32 -11.32 1.20
CA GLY A 154 -19.05 -10.58 -0.02
C GLY A 154 -19.40 -11.39 -1.25
N LYS A 155 -19.52 -10.71 -2.40
CA LYS A 155 -19.75 -11.30 -3.70
C LYS A 155 -18.55 -11.06 -4.59
N VAL A 156 -17.89 -12.11 -5.05
CA VAL A 156 -16.82 -11.99 -6.04
C VAL A 156 -17.43 -11.47 -7.35
N HIS A 157 -16.90 -10.34 -7.80
CA HIS A 157 -17.31 -9.64 -9.00
C HIS A 157 -16.38 -9.95 -10.19
N ILE A 158 -15.08 -9.90 -9.96
CA ILE A 158 -14.05 -10.16 -10.97
C ILE A 158 -12.99 -11.11 -10.40
N ILE A 159 -12.46 -11.99 -11.25
CA ILE A 159 -11.31 -12.84 -10.95
C ILE A 159 -10.26 -12.62 -12.04
N GLN A 160 -9.05 -12.21 -11.67
CA GLN A 160 -7.94 -11.97 -12.59
C GLN A 160 -6.77 -12.88 -12.26
N HIS A 161 -6.32 -13.69 -13.23
CA HIS A 161 -5.12 -14.50 -13.10
C HIS A 161 -3.89 -13.68 -13.54
N LEU A 162 -3.08 -13.25 -12.60
CA LEU A 162 -1.93 -12.36 -12.82
C LEU A 162 -0.56 -13.09 -12.73
N GLY A 163 -0.56 -14.39 -12.95
CA GLY A 163 0.62 -15.24 -12.93
C GLY A 163 0.95 -15.75 -11.54
N SER A 164 1.73 -15.02 -10.76
CA SER A 164 2.12 -15.42 -9.40
C SER A 164 0.98 -15.36 -8.38
N PHE A 165 -0.05 -14.57 -8.65
CA PHE A 165 -1.21 -14.44 -7.77
C PHE A 165 -2.51 -14.33 -8.56
N ILE A 166 -3.62 -14.56 -7.88
CA ILE A 166 -4.97 -14.37 -8.39
C ILE A 166 -5.57 -13.20 -7.63
N ARG A 167 -6.04 -12.19 -8.36
CA ARG A 167 -6.76 -11.05 -7.79
C ARG A 167 -8.25 -11.31 -7.86
N TYR A 168 -8.90 -11.13 -6.73
CA TYR A 168 -10.35 -11.14 -6.59
C TYR A 168 -10.81 -9.70 -6.32
N GLU A 169 -11.79 -9.23 -7.08
CA GLU A 169 -12.55 -8.03 -6.75
C GLU A 169 -13.86 -8.47 -6.08
N VAL A 170 -14.06 -8.02 -4.84
CA VAL A 170 -15.16 -8.49 -3.99
C VAL A 170 -16.01 -7.31 -3.54
N ASP A 171 -17.28 -7.35 -3.93
CA ASP A 171 -18.26 -6.40 -3.45
C ASP A 171 -18.77 -6.82 -2.06
N VAL A 172 -18.71 -5.90 -1.13
CA VAL A 172 -19.24 -6.02 0.22
C VAL A 172 -20.27 -4.93 0.47
N ASP A 173 -21.02 -5.04 1.58
CA ASP A 173 -21.94 -3.97 1.98
C ASP A 173 -21.16 -2.64 2.14
N LYS A 174 -21.73 -1.54 1.63
CA LYS A 174 -21.14 -0.20 1.71
C LYS A 174 -20.92 0.28 3.15
N ALA A 175 -21.67 -0.27 4.11
CA ALA A 175 -21.42 -0.03 5.54
C ALA A 175 -20.10 -0.67 6.02
N ILE A 176 -19.63 -1.72 5.34
CA ILE A 176 -18.37 -2.42 5.64
C ILE A 176 -17.21 -1.75 4.95
N SER A 177 -17.33 -1.51 3.63
CA SER A 177 -16.31 -0.82 2.85
C SER A 177 -16.96 0.11 1.83
N PRO A 178 -16.47 1.36 1.71
CA PRO A 178 -16.97 2.30 0.71
C PRO A 178 -16.57 1.93 -0.72
N VAL A 179 -15.67 0.98 -0.89
CA VAL A 179 -15.12 0.55 -2.19
C VAL A 179 -15.13 -0.97 -2.31
N THR A 180 -15.09 -1.46 -3.54
CA THR A 180 -14.85 -2.87 -3.85
C THR A 180 -13.48 -3.27 -3.30
N LEU A 181 -13.42 -4.40 -2.61
CA LEU A 181 -12.17 -4.90 -2.03
C LEU A 181 -11.35 -5.63 -3.11
N GLU A 182 -10.06 -5.38 -3.13
CA GLU A 182 -9.10 -6.18 -3.90
C GLU A 182 -8.39 -7.17 -2.97
N ILE A 183 -8.37 -8.44 -3.35
CA ILE A 183 -7.76 -9.52 -2.54
C ILE A 183 -6.81 -10.30 -3.45
N ASP A 184 -5.54 -10.34 -3.08
CA ASP A 184 -4.49 -11.01 -3.83
C ASP A 184 -4.12 -12.32 -3.11
N MET A 185 -4.43 -13.45 -3.74
CA MET A 185 -4.10 -14.78 -3.22
C MET A 185 -3.01 -15.42 -4.07
N ASP A 186 -2.08 -16.13 -3.42
CA ASP A 186 -1.10 -16.93 -4.13
C ASP A 186 -1.79 -17.92 -5.07
N SER A 187 -1.34 -17.98 -6.32
CA SER A 187 -1.92 -18.87 -7.35
C SER A 187 -1.75 -20.36 -7.00
N LEU A 188 -0.86 -20.71 -6.08
CA LEU A 188 -0.62 -22.07 -5.59
C LEU A 188 -1.50 -22.44 -4.38
N GLN A 189 -2.13 -21.48 -3.73
CA GLN A 189 -3.12 -21.70 -2.65
C GLN A 189 -4.50 -21.87 -3.29
N LYS A 190 -4.87 -23.11 -3.61
CA LYS A 190 -6.21 -23.48 -4.07
C LYS A 190 -7.02 -24.07 -2.92
#